data_53218aaeb2a152c91df797090cd88de6
#
_entry.id   53218aaeb2a152c91df797090cd88de6
#
_cell.length_a   1.000
_cell.length_b   1.000
_cell.length_c   1.000
_cell.angle_alpha   90.00
_cell.angle_beta   90.00
_cell.angle_gamma   90.00
#
_symmetry.space_group_name_H-M   'P 1'
#
loop_
_entity.id
_entity.type
_entity.pdbx_description
1 polymer ?
#
loop_
_entity_poly.entity_id
_entity_poly.type
_entity_poly.pdbx_seq_one_letter_code
_entity_poly.pdbx_strand_id
1 'polypeptide(L)'
;KTICDAAGTNTSNWTSAQLFQTASCNSLSLSATSTSTTCNGGSDGSIDLTPTGGSGSYTYSWDNGSTSEDPTGLSSGTYTVTVTDSWGCTETLSVVVGDAAAIVSNNPQSFCSGGSYTINGNTYTSAGTYTDVLTSVNGCDSTVITVITLSTGVSVSVTPSGPVNICDGLTSTLSSSVTNPNYTYQWSDANGVIVGATSTTYSTTVSGTYTLTITSPAGCTSTSNSVVVNVISVSTPSGLSTTNIQLDRATMNWSSVSNAHHYDVRIREQNTGSWTLILNIPSTTRTKTGLSSGTVYEWQVRSACSSDSSSVSAWSSSEVFTTLIPCVKPQNPNTTNITLSEATLNWDVVAGAWGYRIRYKENSGSSWSFDTTNTNSITITGLNANTVHRWQVKTICDAAGTNTSNWTSA
;
A
#
# COMPACT_ATOMS: atom_id res chain seq x y z
N LYS A 1 78.97 -95.61 -0.17
CA LYS A 1 79.97 -96.64 -0.02
C LYS A 1 80.59 -96.51 1.36
N THR A 2 80.53 -97.53 2.17
CA THR A 2 81.26 -97.56 3.48
C THR A 2 82.64 -98.15 3.25
N ILE A 3 83.65 -97.55 3.82
CA ILE A 3 85.05 -98.09 3.84
C ILE A 3 85.12 -98.91 5.09
N CYS A 4 85.42 -100.27 4.92
CA CYS A 4 85.39 -101.21 6.00
C CYS A 4 86.75 -101.54 6.51
N ASP A 5 87.84 -101.02 5.94
CA ASP A 5 89.20 -101.17 6.46
C ASP A 5 90.06 -99.92 6.26
N ALA A 6 91.05 -99.69 7.06
CA ALA A 6 91.96 -98.55 7.05
C ALA A 6 92.88 -98.51 5.80
N ALA A 7 92.92 -99.52 4.99
CA ALA A 7 93.69 -99.63 3.76
C ALA A 7 92.91 -99.38 2.50
N GLY A 8 91.57 -99.11 2.63
CA GLY A 8 90.67 -98.78 1.51
C GLY A 8 90.46 -99.88 0.50
N THR A 9 90.92 -101.17 0.85
CA THR A 9 90.84 -102.29 -0.06
C THR A 9 89.55 -103.09 0.01
N ASN A 10 88.82 -102.95 1.11
CA ASN A 10 87.58 -103.68 1.26
C ASN A 10 86.45 -102.67 1.31
N THR A 11 85.78 -102.44 0.22
CA THR A 11 84.80 -101.50 0.02
C THR A 11 83.41 -102.09 -0.36
N SER A 12 82.34 -101.65 0.30
CA SER A 12 81.00 -102.04 -0.14
C SER A 12 80.64 -101.35 -1.45
N ASN A 13 79.78 -101.98 -2.12
CA ASN A 13 79.20 -101.32 -3.32
C ASN A 13 78.42 -99.99 -2.92
N TRP A 14 78.52 -99.01 -3.77
CA TRP A 14 77.72 -97.82 -3.62
C TRP A 14 76.25 -98.19 -3.62
N THR A 15 75.51 -97.54 -2.71
CA THR A 15 74.04 -97.54 -2.78
C THR A 15 73.60 -96.83 -4.05
N SER A 16 72.47 -97.19 -4.58
CA SER A 16 71.87 -96.45 -5.70
C SER A 16 71.76 -94.97 -5.40
N ALA A 17 72.08 -94.16 -6.38
CA ALA A 17 71.95 -92.72 -6.23
C ALA A 17 70.50 -92.37 -5.91
N GLN A 18 70.32 -91.65 -4.82
CA GLN A 18 69.04 -91.04 -4.49
C GLN A 18 68.98 -89.67 -5.21
N LEU A 19 67.96 -89.50 -6.07
CA LEU A 19 67.70 -88.23 -6.69
C LEU A 19 66.92 -87.34 -5.71
N PHE A 20 67.30 -86.11 -5.56
CA PHE A 20 66.58 -85.12 -4.87
C PHE A 20 66.42 -83.89 -5.83
N GLN A 21 65.28 -83.25 -5.77
CA GLN A 21 65.02 -82.01 -6.50
C GLN A 21 64.97 -80.90 -5.47
N THR A 22 65.64 -79.79 -5.74
CA THR A 22 65.52 -78.59 -4.94
C THR A 22 64.16 -77.89 -5.26
N ALA A 23 63.52 -77.32 -4.26
CA ALA A 23 62.31 -76.61 -4.44
C ALA A 23 62.50 -75.37 -5.37
N SER A 24 61.51 -75.08 -6.19
CA SER A 24 61.47 -73.89 -7.03
C SER A 24 60.51 -72.89 -6.40
N CYS A 25 60.96 -71.66 -6.18
CA CYS A 25 60.11 -70.54 -5.62
C CYS A 25 59.15 -69.89 -6.62
N ASN A 26 59.10 -70.41 -7.85
CA ASN A 26 58.27 -69.73 -8.92
C ASN A 26 56.75 -69.93 -8.84
N SER A 27 56.18 -70.53 -7.80
CA SER A 27 54.78 -70.89 -7.69
C SER A 27 54.04 -70.13 -6.55
N LEU A 28 54.77 -69.40 -5.68
CA LEU A 28 54.09 -68.58 -4.65
C LEU A 28 53.50 -67.31 -5.28
N SER A 29 52.22 -67.05 -5.04
CA SER A 29 51.49 -65.90 -5.56
C SER A 29 50.58 -65.41 -4.47
N LEU A 30 50.45 -64.08 -4.35
CA LEU A 30 49.61 -63.43 -3.37
C LEU A 30 48.49 -62.61 -4.05
N SER A 31 47.29 -62.68 -3.48
CA SER A 31 46.20 -61.77 -3.79
C SER A 31 45.58 -61.31 -2.47
N ALA A 32 44.99 -60.10 -2.44
CA ALA A 32 44.31 -59.62 -1.26
C ALA A 32 43.15 -58.71 -1.62
N THR A 33 42.16 -58.70 -0.75
CA THR A 33 41.07 -57.64 -0.71
C THR A 33 41.19 -56.86 0.58
N SER A 34 40.73 -55.61 0.58
CA SER A 34 40.73 -54.80 1.79
C SER A 34 39.32 -54.22 2.05
N THR A 35 39.00 -54.08 3.31
CA THR A 35 37.79 -53.28 3.74
C THR A 35 38.31 -52.01 4.33
N SER A 36 37.74 -50.87 3.79
CA SER A 36 38.04 -49.53 4.31
C SER A 36 37.51 -49.35 5.73
N THR A 37 38.01 -48.35 6.44
CA THR A 37 37.49 -47.96 7.75
C THR A 37 36.03 -47.51 7.63
N THR A 38 35.20 -47.75 8.64
CA THR A 38 33.81 -47.34 8.66
C THR A 38 33.64 -45.84 8.94
N CYS A 39 34.61 -45.22 9.58
CA CYS A 39 34.71 -43.81 9.86
C CYS A 39 35.99 -43.19 9.32
N ASN A 40 35.95 -41.94 8.92
CA ASN A 40 37.16 -41.18 8.59
C ASN A 40 38.13 -41.15 9.80
N GLY A 41 39.40 -41.59 9.60
CA GLY A 41 40.40 -41.75 10.68
C GLY A 41 40.13 -42.93 11.60
N GLY A 42 39.23 -43.82 11.27
CA GLY A 42 38.95 -45.03 12.03
C GLY A 42 40.09 -46.03 11.98
N SER A 43 40.00 -47.09 12.82
CA SER A 43 41.00 -48.21 12.90
C SER A 43 40.31 -49.57 12.91
N ASP A 44 39.26 -49.70 12.12
CA ASP A 44 38.46 -50.92 12.01
C ASP A 44 38.50 -51.54 10.59
N GLY A 45 39.42 -51.08 9.78
CA GLY A 45 39.73 -51.68 8.48
C GLY A 45 40.31 -53.07 8.59
N SER A 46 40.30 -53.88 7.53
CA SER A 46 40.79 -55.19 7.46
C SER A 46 41.37 -55.53 6.09
N ILE A 47 42.25 -56.53 6.06
CA ILE A 47 42.79 -57.15 4.84
C ILE A 47 42.50 -58.64 4.91
N ASP A 48 41.97 -59.18 3.81
CA ASP A 48 41.82 -60.64 3.56
C ASP A 48 42.85 -61.00 2.51
N LEU A 49 43.92 -61.74 2.95
CA LEU A 49 45.04 -62.15 2.13
C LEU A 49 44.85 -63.59 1.72
N THR A 50 45.04 -63.87 0.46
CA THR A 50 44.88 -65.20 -0.11
C THR A 50 46.25 -65.61 -0.78
N PRO A 51 47.10 -66.25 -0.08
CA PRO A 51 48.33 -66.88 -0.67
C PRO A 51 47.93 -68.14 -1.44
N THR A 52 48.58 -68.37 -2.57
CA THR A 52 48.40 -69.59 -3.38
C THR A 52 49.71 -70.13 -3.90
N GLY A 53 49.83 -71.48 -4.09
CA GLY A 53 51.05 -72.10 -4.54
C GLY A 53 52.06 -72.32 -3.41
N GLY A 54 53.38 -72.45 -3.75
CA GLY A 54 54.45 -72.73 -2.78
C GLY A 54 54.26 -74.09 -2.10
N SER A 55 54.75 -74.20 -0.86
CA SER A 55 54.67 -75.43 -0.04
C SER A 55 53.36 -75.59 0.74
N GLY A 56 52.45 -74.62 0.69
CA GLY A 56 51.17 -74.68 1.36
C GLY A 56 51.10 -74.34 2.85
N SER A 57 52.24 -74.13 3.51
CA SER A 57 52.32 -73.64 4.88
C SER A 57 53.02 -72.29 4.87
N TYR A 58 52.37 -71.25 5.36
CA TYR A 58 52.83 -69.88 5.21
C TYR A 58 53.09 -69.22 6.57
N THR A 59 54.08 -68.35 6.61
CA THR A 59 54.27 -67.36 7.69
C THR A 59 54.20 -65.97 7.13
N TYR A 60 53.61 -65.01 7.90
CA TYR A 60 53.30 -63.68 7.50
C TYR A 60 54.12 -62.69 8.33
N SER A 61 54.59 -61.66 7.66
CA SER A 61 55.28 -60.57 8.31
C SER A 61 54.80 -59.27 7.65
N TRP A 62 53.91 -58.55 8.32
CA TRP A 62 53.46 -57.28 7.88
C TRP A 62 54.36 -56.15 8.40
N ASP A 63 54.41 -55.04 7.67
CA ASP A 63 55.22 -53.86 8.03
C ASP A 63 54.68 -53.15 9.31
N ASN A 64 53.39 -53.33 9.70
CA ASN A 64 52.82 -52.91 10.96
C ASN A 64 53.12 -53.86 12.16
N GLY A 65 53.89 -54.91 11.93
CA GLY A 65 54.21 -55.87 12.94
C GLY A 65 53.24 -57.04 13.14
N SER A 66 52.16 -57.09 12.39
CA SER A 66 51.19 -58.20 12.41
C SER A 66 51.83 -59.45 11.80
N THR A 67 51.48 -60.62 12.35
CA THR A 67 51.86 -61.96 11.82
C THR A 67 50.57 -62.73 11.42
N SER A 68 49.41 -62.11 11.43
CA SER A 68 48.17 -62.74 11.00
C SER A 68 48.09 -62.80 9.48
N GLU A 69 47.44 -63.84 8.91
CA GLU A 69 47.09 -63.88 7.51
C GLU A 69 46.18 -62.70 7.16
N ASP A 70 45.14 -62.58 7.95
CA ASP A 70 44.10 -61.52 7.76
C ASP A 70 44.16 -60.54 8.94
N PRO A 71 44.93 -59.48 8.83
CA PRO A 71 44.96 -58.46 9.87
C PRO A 71 43.68 -57.61 9.86
N THR A 72 43.16 -57.34 11.07
CA THR A 72 42.00 -56.50 11.34
C THR A 72 42.41 -55.39 12.27
N GLY A 73 41.49 -54.40 12.46
CA GLY A 73 41.73 -53.20 13.31
C GLY A 73 42.78 -52.28 12.69
N LEU A 74 42.76 -52.17 11.37
CA LEU A 74 43.72 -51.38 10.61
C LEU A 74 43.19 -49.95 10.41
N SER A 75 44.04 -48.96 10.58
CA SER A 75 43.83 -47.62 10.13
C SER A 75 43.95 -47.54 8.60
N SER A 76 43.47 -46.49 8.00
CA SER A 76 43.70 -46.22 6.59
C SER A 76 45.18 -46.08 6.31
N GLY A 77 45.67 -46.73 5.24
CA GLY A 77 47.10 -46.75 4.90
C GLY A 77 47.44 -47.83 3.92
N THR A 78 48.74 -47.90 3.55
CA THR A 78 49.29 -48.99 2.73
C THR A 78 50.05 -49.97 3.64
N TYR A 79 49.72 -51.23 3.60
CA TYR A 79 50.25 -52.27 4.35
C TYR A 79 51.01 -53.26 3.42
N THR A 80 52.22 -53.58 3.75
CA THR A 80 53.03 -54.51 2.95
C THR A 80 53.31 -55.80 3.75
N VAL A 81 52.88 -56.89 3.17
CA VAL A 81 53.17 -58.23 3.74
C VAL A 81 54.31 -58.89 2.99
N THR A 82 55.16 -59.61 3.74
CA THR A 82 56.09 -60.63 3.24
C THR A 82 55.58 -61.99 3.69
N VAL A 83 55.19 -62.82 2.73
CA VAL A 83 54.78 -64.22 2.99
C VAL A 83 55.94 -65.13 2.71
N THR A 84 56.24 -66.03 3.64
CA THR A 84 57.30 -67.05 3.50
C THR A 84 56.66 -68.42 3.62
N ASP A 85 56.92 -69.30 2.65
CA ASP A 85 56.45 -70.68 2.70
C ASP A 85 57.46 -71.60 3.48
N SER A 86 57.09 -72.84 3.75
CA SER A 86 57.95 -73.75 4.50
C SER A 86 59.22 -74.17 3.74
N TRP A 87 59.38 -73.85 2.46
CA TRP A 87 60.57 -73.99 1.67
C TRP A 87 61.49 -72.76 1.73
N GLY A 88 61.04 -71.67 2.42
CA GLY A 88 61.78 -70.42 2.54
C GLY A 88 61.62 -69.51 1.33
N CYS A 89 60.70 -69.80 0.45
CA CYS A 89 60.35 -68.88 -0.65
C CYS A 89 59.53 -67.75 -0.15
N THR A 90 59.84 -66.49 -0.57
CA THR A 90 59.19 -65.28 -0.14
C THR A 90 58.50 -64.54 -1.31
N GLU A 91 57.34 -63.99 -1.07
CA GLU A 91 56.63 -63.07 -1.98
C GLU A 91 56.10 -61.86 -1.19
N THR A 92 55.99 -60.70 -1.82
CA THR A 92 55.53 -59.46 -1.17
C THR A 92 54.35 -58.89 -1.87
N LEU A 93 53.42 -58.38 -1.10
CA LEU A 93 52.23 -57.69 -1.62
C LEU A 93 51.93 -56.41 -0.80
N SER A 94 51.69 -55.32 -1.48
CA SER A 94 51.21 -54.09 -0.83
C SER A 94 49.72 -53.96 -1.07
N VAL A 95 48.93 -53.69 0.01
CA VAL A 95 47.48 -53.58 0.01
C VAL A 95 47.11 -52.24 0.64
N VAL A 96 46.20 -51.55 0.02
CA VAL A 96 45.70 -50.27 0.53
C VAL A 96 44.35 -50.46 1.29
N VAL A 97 44.34 -50.09 2.55
CA VAL A 97 43.14 -49.95 3.34
C VAL A 97 42.64 -48.51 3.14
N GLY A 98 41.44 -48.30 2.53
CA GLY A 98 40.87 -47.03 2.27
C GLY A 98 40.35 -46.37 3.55
N ASP A 99 40.14 -45.06 3.50
CA ASP A 99 39.48 -44.32 4.55
C ASP A 99 38.00 -44.00 4.15
N ALA A 100 37.10 -43.97 5.12
CA ALA A 100 35.77 -43.50 4.87
C ALA A 100 35.77 -41.98 4.59
N ALA A 101 34.85 -41.50 3.74
CA ALA A 101 34.72 -40.08 3.50
C ALA A 101 34.32 -39.34 4.78
N ALA A 102 34.92 -38.18 5.02
CA ALA A 102 34.51 -37.31 6.11
C ALA A 102 33.06 -36.84 5.93
N ILE A 103 32.24 -36.95 6.97
CA ILE A 103 30.87 -36.45 6.97
C ILE A 103 30.91 -34.95 7.30
N VAL A 104 30.67 -34.10 6.30
CA VAL A 104 30.60 -32.65 6.45
C VAL A 104 29.22 -32.19 6.04
N SER A 105 28.52 -31.48 6.92
CA SER A 105 27.21 -30.87 6.66
C SER A 105 27.31 -29.35 6.74
N ASN A 106 26.82 -28.68 5.71
CA ASN A 106 26.69 -27.21 5.70
C ASN A 106 25.33 -26.82 6.25
N ASN A 107 25.30 -25.91 7.24
CA ASN A 107 24.12 -25.45 7.94
C ASN A 107 24.08 -23.92 7.92
N PRO A 108 23.63 -23.28 6.81
CA PRO A 108 23.50 -21.84 6.75
C PRO A 108 22.33 -21.37 7.65
N GLN A 109 22.60 -20.40 8.51
CA GLN A 109 21.62 -19.79 9.41
C GLN A 109 21.58 -18.28 9.26
N SER A 110 20.42 -17.70 9.43
CA SER A 110 20.25 -16.25 9.40
C SER A 110 19.31 -15.82 10.52
N PHE A 111 19.73 -14.84 11.30
CA PHE A 111 18.88 -14.24 12.35
C PHE A 111 19.19 -12.75 12.54
N CYS A 112 18.33 -12.07 13.27
CA CYS A 112 18.48 -10.65 13.52
C CYS A 112 19.59 -10.35 14.52
N SER A 113 20.17 -9.17 14.43
CA SER A 113 21.09 -8.66 15.46
C SER A 113 20.45 -8.77 16.86
N GLY A 114 21.16 -9.40 17.81
CA GLY A 114 20.64 -9.72 19.14
C GLY A 114 19.96 -11.09 19.25
N GLY A 115 19.75 -11.81 18.16
CA GLY A 115 19.32 -13.21 18.17
C GLY A 115 20.48 -14.17 18.43
N SER A 116 20.17 -15.47 18.50
CA SER A 116 21.15 -16.54 18.70
C SER A 116 20.74 -17.83 17.99
N TYR A 117 21.73 -18.68 17.71
CA TYR A 117 21.53 -20.02 17.20
C TYR A 117 22.31 -21.01 18.09
N THR A 118 21.68 -22.10 18.49
CA THR A 118 22.28 -23.11 19.34
C THR A 118 22.36 -24.46 18.63
N ILE A 119 23.55 -25.05 18.58
CA ILE A 119 23.78 -26.39 18.07
C ILE A 119 24.79 -27.09 19.00
N ASN A 120 24.57 -28.36 19.31
CA ASN A 120 25.43 -29.19 20.16
C ASN A 120 25.85 -28.50 21.48
N GLY A 121 24.93 -27.73 22.10
CA GLY A 121 25.23 -26.99 23.34
C GLY A 121 25.98 -25.67 23.14
N ASN A 122 26.53 -25.41 21.96
CA ASN A 122 27.18 -24.14 21.61
C ASN A 122 26.15 -23.11 21.14
N THR A 123 26.20 -21.88 21.67
CA THR A 123 25.30 -20.79 21.27
C THR A 123 26.08 -19.68 20.60
N TYR A 124 25.71 -19.36 19.38
CA TYR A 124 26.33 -18.34 18.53
C TYR A 124 25.43 -17.11 18.40
N THR A 125 26.00 -15.94 18.65
CA THR A 125 25.29 -14.64 18.64
C THR A 125 25.83 -13.65 17.61
N SER A 126 26.89 -14.01 16.90
CA SER A 126 27.60 -13.17 15.94
C SER A 126 27.59 -13.80 14.55
N ALA A 127 27.76 -12.97 13.52
CA ALA A 127 28.05 -13.47 12.18
C ALA A 127 29.40 -14.15 12.16
N GLY A 128 29.51 -15.25 11.42
CA GLY A 128 30.75 -16.02 11.31
C GLY A 128 30.52 -17.41 10.78
N THR A 129 31.63 -18.12 10.59
CA THR A 129 31.63 -19.56 10.27
C THR A 129 32.07 -20.32 11.51
N TYR A 130 31.26 -21.24 11.96
CA TYR A 130 31.45 -22.03 13.15
C TYR A 130 31.49 -23.50 12.78
N THR A 131 32.36 -24.26 13.44
CA THR A 131 32.53 -25.67 13.20
C THR A 131 32.22 -26.42 14.50
N ASP A 132 31.22 -27.28 14.43
CA ASP A 132 30.82 -28.17 15.52
C ASP A 132 31.05 -29.63 15.09
N VAL A 133 31.59 -30.43 16.00
CA VAL A 133 31.77 -31.86 15.80
C VAL A 133 30.65 -32.59 16.53
N LEU A 134 29.88 -33.38 15.80
CA LEU A 134 28.79 -34.20 16.32
C LEU A 134 29.17 -35.68 16.22
N THR A 135 29.17 -36.42 17.32
CA THR A 135 29.37 -37.84 17.33
C THR A 135 28.05 -38.54 16.95
N SER A 136 28.09 -39.32 15.87
CA SER A 136 26.93 -40.10 15.43
C SER A 136 26.68 -41.30 16.33
N VAL A 137 25.50 -41.91 16.23
CA VAL A 137 25.15 -43.17 16.95
C VAL A 137 26.08 -44.33 16.64
N ASN A 138 26.80 -44.31 15.50
CA ASN A 138 27.76 -45.32 15.10
C ASN A 138 29.21 -44.98 15.52
N GLY A 139 29.41 -43.91 16.33
CA GLY A 139 30.70 -43.48 16.82
C GLY A 139 31.55 -42.67 15.81
N CYS A 140 31.05 -42.42 14.60
CA CYS A 140 31.75 -41.58 13.62
C CYS A 140 31.47 -40.10 13.88
N ASP A 141 32.51 -39.29 13.92
CA ASP A 141 32.34 -37.84 14.07
C ASP A 141 31.91 -37.19 12.76
N SER A 142 30.91 -36.30 12.86
CA SER A 142 30.41 -35.49 11.76
C SER A 142 30.78 -34.04 12.01
N THR A 143 31.34 -33.38 11.02
CA THR A 143 31.61 -31.95 11.09
C THR A 143 30.43 -31.18 10.54
N VAL A 144 29.81 -30.29 11.34
CA VAL A 144 28.78 -29.34 10.92
C VAL A 144 29.41 -27.97 10.79
N ILE A 145 29.38 -27.42 9.59
CA ILE A 145 29.83 -26.05 9.31
C ILE A 145 28.61 -25.15 9.29
N THR A 146 28.43 -24.34 10.35
CA THR A 146 27.35 -23.37 10.47
C THR A 146 27.85 -22.00 10.03
N VAL A 147 27.30 -21.49 8.93
CA VAL A 147 27.54 -20.12 8.46
C VAL A 147 26.41 -19.23 8.94
N ILE A 148 26.73 -18.34 9.89
CA ILE A 148 25.76 -17.41 10.44
C ILE A 148 25.88 -16.06 9.73
N THR A 149 24.76 -15.59 9.19
CA THR A 149 24.60 -14.23 8.65
C THR A 149 23.66 -13.45 9.53
N LEU A 150 24.06 -12.24 9.93
CA LEU A 150 23.16 -11.31 10.62
C LEU A 150 22.34 -10.54 9.59
N SER A 151 21.03 -10.66 9.70
CA SER A 151 20.11 -9.86 8.94
C SER A 151 19.94 -8.50 9.62
N THR A 152 20.14 -7.42 8.87
CA THR A 152 19.78 -6.06 9.34
C THR A 152 18.30 -5.83 9.10
N GLY A 153 17.64 -5.18 10.05
CA GLY A 153 16.25 -4.76 9.87
C GLY A 153 16.12 -3.86 8.63
N VAL A 154 15.04 -4.05 7.89
CA VAL A 154 14.70 -3.21 6.73
C VAL A 154 13.93 -2.00 7.23
N SER A 155 14.37 -0.79 6.84
CA SER A 155 13.58 0.41 7.11
C SER A 155 12.30 0.40 6.27
N VAL A 156 11.16 0.59 6.92
CA VAL A 156 9.84 0.66 6.28
C VAL A 156 9.20 2.01 6.56
N SER A 157 8.55 2.57 5.57
CA SER A 157 7.69 3.75 5.71
C SER A 157 6.34 3.51 5.05
N VAL A 158 5.36 4.30 5.48
CA VAL A 158 4.01 4.28 4.91
C VAL A 158 3.75 5.59 4.19
N THR A 159 3.16 5.49 3.00
CA THR A 159 2.70 6.62 2.20
C THR A 159 1.18 6.61 2.07
N PRO A 160 0.55 7.78 2.13
CA PRO A 160 1.08 9.13 2.43
C PRO A 160 1.66 9.21 3.84
N SER A 161 2.69 10.06 4.07
CA SER A 161 3.46 10.11 5.33
C SER A 161 2.95 11.10 6.37
N GLY A 162 2.02 11.96 6.01
CA GLY A 162 1.46 13.00 6.89
C GLY A 162 -0.01 12.75 7.22
N PRO A 163 -0.63 13.66 7.97
CA PRO A 163 -2.07 13.60 8.21
C PRO A 163 -2.85 13.59 6.90
N VAL A 164 -3.74 12.63 6.74
CA VAL A 164 -4.59 12.47 5.57
C VAL A 164 -6.01 12.82 5.96
N ASN A 165 -6.56 13.87 5.34
CA ASN A 165 -7.97 14.21 5.50
C ASN A 165 -8.76 13.58 4.35
N ILE A 166 -9.72 12.75 4.68
CA ILE A 166 -10.66 12.16 3.72
C ILE A 166 -12.08 12.57 4.07
N CYS A 167 -12.89 12.77 3.06
CA CYS A 167 -14.31 13.03 3.27
C CYS A 167 -15.04 11.78 3.73
N ASP A 168 -16.08 11.96 4.54
CA ASP A 168 -16.94 10.87 4.99
C ASP A 168 -17.47 10.05 3.80
N GLY A 169 -17.43 8.74 3.92
CA GLY A 169 -17.76 7.78 2.87
C GLY A 169 -16.64 7.52 1.85
N LEU A 170 -15.53 8.28 1.86
CA LEU A 170 -14.37 8.04 1.01
C LEU A 170 -13.31 7.18 1.71
N THR A 171 -12.46 6.55 0.90
CA THR A 171 -11.42 5.63 1.37
C THR A 171 -10.03 6.25 1.21
N SER A 172 -9.18 6.10 2.22
CA SER A 172 -7.74 6.31 2.10
C SER A 172 -7.02 4.97 1.95
N THR A 173 -6.11 4.88 1.00
CA THR A 173 -5.22 3.72 0.86
C THR A 173 -3.82 4.09 1.33
N LEU A 174 -3.36 3.39 2.36
CA LEU A 174 -2.02 3.47 2.92
C LEU A 174 -1.15 2.40 2.26
N SER A 175 0.06 2.72 1.86
CA SER A 175 0.95 1.82 1.12
C SER A 175 2.32 1.72 1.77
N SER A 176 2.84 0.51 1.85
CA SER A 176 4.20 0.21 2.30
C SER A 176 5.25 0.66 1.28
N SER A 177 6.36 1.22 1.75
CA SER A 177 7.54 1.46 0.92
C SER A 177 8.31 0.16 0.57
N VAL A 178 7.99 -0.93 1.24
CA VAL A 178 8.60 -2.26 1.04
C VAL A 178 7.53 -3.20 0.51
N THR A 179 7.82 -3.90 -0.60
CA THR A 179 6.89 -4.82 -1.26
C THR A 179 7.48 -6.21 -1.49
N ASN A 180 8.43 -6.63 -0.64
CA ASN A 180 9.09 -7.93 -0.77
C ASN A 180 8.10 -9.08 -0.44
N PRO A 181 7.83 -10.04 -1.36
CA PRO A 181 6.87 -11.11 -1.15
C PRO A 181 7.27 -12.12 -0.07
N ASN A 182 8.55 -12.14 0.32
CA ASN A 182 9.05 -13.02 1.39
C ASN A 182 8.87 -12.41 2.79
N TYR A 183 8.38 -11.17 2.89
CA TYR A 183 8.13 -10.52 4.17
C TYR A 183 6.66 -10.69 4.56
N THR A 184 6.41 -10.73 5.86
CA THR A 184 5.05 -10.63 6.39
C THR A 184 4.77 -9.19 6.79
N TYR A 185 3.52 -8.78 6.61
CA TYR A 185 3.01 -7.44 6.86
C TYR A 185 1.92 -7.53 7.90
N GLN A 186 1.86 -6.56 8.80
CA GLN A 186 0.78 -6.45 9.78
C GLN A 186 0.49 -4.99 10.08
N TRP A 187 -0.70 -4.54 9.73
CA TRP A 187 -1.20 -3.22 10.07
C TRP A 187 -1.78 -3.20 11.47
N SER A 188 -1.61 -2.06 12.14
CA SER A 188 -2.11 -1.80 13.49
C SER A 188 -2.69 -0.40 13.58
N ASP A 189 -3.65 -0.21 14.47
CA ASP A 189 -4.20 1.08 14.87
C ASP A 189 -3.97 1.34 16.37
N ALA A 190 -4.62 2.35 16.92
CA ALA A 190 -4.52 2.69 18.34
C ALA A 190 -5.04 1.57 19.29
N ASN A 191 -5.87 0.66 18.79
CA ASN A 191 -6.43 -0.48 19.54
C ASN A 191 -5.55 -1.73 19.43
N GLY A 192 -4.51 -1.69 18.61
CA GLY A 192 -3.59 -2.79 18.38
C GLY A 192 -3.63 -3.35 16.95
N VAL A 193 -3.40 -4.64 16.83
CA VAL A 193 -3.33 -5.35 15.54
C VAL A 193 -4.69 -5.38 14.85
N ILE A 194 -4.72 -4.96 13.59
CA ILE A 194 -5.92 -5.06 12.74
C ILE A 194 -5.96 -6.46 12.13
N VAL A 195 -6.89 -7.28 12.59
CA VAL A 195 -7.00 -8.69 12.18
C VAL A 195 -7.21 -8.79 10.66
N GLY A 196 -6.38 -9.61 10.00
CA GLY A 196 -6.45 -9.85 8.56
C GLY A 196 -5.81 -8.77 7.68
N ALA A 197 -5.32 -7.67 8.25
CA ALA A 197 -4.63 -6.61 7.50
C ALA A 197 -3.14 -6.95 7.31
N THR A 198 -2.88 -7.88 6.39
CA THR A 198 -1.54 -8.46 6.15
C THR A 198 -0.99 -8.17 4.75
N SER A 199 -1.58 -7.25 4.03
CA SER A 199 -1.13 -6.83 2.70
C SER A 199 -0.14 -5.66 2.75
N THR A 200 0.56 -5.42 1.65
CA THR A 200 1.44 -4.24 1.47
C THR A 200 0.67 -2.91 1.45
N THR A 201 -0.65 -2.97 1.31
CA THR A 201 -1.56 -1.83 1.37
C THR A 201 -2.67 -2.09 2.38
N TYR A 202 -3.16 -1.00 2.96
CA TYR A 202 -4.35 -1.02 3.82
C TYR A 202 -5.27 0.14 3.46
N SER A 203 -6.54 -0.16 3.25
CA SER A 203 -7.56 0.84 2.92
C SER A 203 -8.50 1.04 4.10
N THR A 204 -8.73 2.30 4.48
CA THR A 204 -9.58 2.66 5.62
C THR A 204 -10.55 3.79 5.27
N THR A 205 -11.73 3.73 5.87
CA THR A 205 -12.74 4.79 5.88
C THR A 205 -12.92 5.38 7.28
N VAL A 206 -12.04 5.00 8.24
CA VAL A 206 -12.17 5.34 9.66
C VAL A 206 -11.03 6.23 10.09
N SER A 207 -11.34 7.26 10.90
CA SER A 207 -10.33 8.09 11.55
C SER A 207 -9.49 7.25 12.51
N GLY A 208 -8.17 7.44 12.46
CA GLY A 208 -7.27 6.71 13.33
C GLY A 208 -5.81 7.00 13.04
N THR A 209 -4.94 6.42 13.87
CA THR A 209 -3.49 6.43 13.65
C THR A 209 -3.05 5.03 13.29
N TYR A 210 -2.45 4.88 12.13
CA TYR A 210 -2.09 3.59 11.54
C TYR A 210 -0.59 3.45 11.45
N THR A 211 -0.11 2.23 11.73
CA THR A 211 1.30 1.83 11.57
C THR A 211 1.37 0.48 10.88
N LEU A 212 2.50 0.22 10.23
CA LEU A 212 2.79 -1.06 9.60
C LEU A 212 4.02 -1.67 10.25
N THR A 213 3.91 -2.91 10.70
CA THR A 213 5.05 -3.74 11.08
C THR A 213 5.31 -4.77 9.99
N ILE A 214 6.57 -4.86 9.54
CA ILE A 214 7.03 -5.89 8.62
C ILE A 214 7.97 -6.84 9.36
N THR A 215 7.94 -8.11 8.96
CA THR A 215 8.84 -9.14 9.50
C THR A 215 9.53 -9.83 8.34
N SER A 216 10.86 -9.86 8.36
CA SER A 216 11.68 -10.57 7.37
C SER A 216 11.64 -12.08 7.61
N PRO A 217 12.07 -12.92 6.63
CA PRO A 217 12.21 -14.38 6.82
C PRO A 217 13.17 -14.78 7.97
N ALA A 218 14.14 -13.92 8.29
CA ALA A 218 15.04 -14.10 9.43
C ALA A 218 14.39 -13.68 10.77
N GLY A 219 13.13 -13.28 10.79
CA GLY A 219 12.41 -12.86 12.00
C GLY A 219 12.65 -11.40 12.41
N CYS A 220 13.38 -10.60 11.61
CA CYS A 220 13.61 -9.19 11.93
C CYS A 220 12.34 -8.36 11.69
N THR A 221 11.92 -7.65 12.72
CA THR A 221 10.77 -6.76 12.65
C THR A 221 11.20 -5.30 12.47
N SER A 222 10.40 -4.55 11.75
CA SER A 222 10.53 -3.10 11.61
C SER A 222 9.15 -2.47 11.55
N THR A 223 9.00 -1.33 12.25
CA THR A 223 7.73 -0.60 12.27
C THR A 223 7.89 0.73 11.55
N SER A 224 6.90 1.09 10.75
CA SER A 224 6.85 2.31 9.97
C SER A 224 6.63 3.57 10.82
N ASN A 225 6.74 4.74 10.18
CA ASN A 225 6.11 5.95 10.69
C ASN A 225 4.61 5.73 10.91
N SER A 226 4.05 6.47 11.86
CA SER A 226 2.59 6.54 12.04
C SER A 226 1.95 7.48 11.03
N VAL A 227 0.77 7.13 10.53
CA VAL A 227 -0.06 7.96 9.64
C VAL A 227 -1.39 8.21 10.31
N VAL A 228 -1.73 9.50 10.48
CA VAL A 228 -3.03 9.91 11.00
C VAL A 228 -4.00 10.07 9.83
N VAL A 229 -5.11 9.37 9.86
CA VAL A 229 -6.24 9.54 8.93
C VAL A 229 -7.36 10.25 9.68
N ASN A 230 -7.83 11.37 9.16
CA ASN A 230 -8.98 12.12 9.68
C ASN A 230 -10.13 12.01 8.69
N VAL A 231 -11.24 11.43 9.11
CA VAL A 231 -12.49 11.47 8.36
C VAL A 231 -13.18 12.78 8.70
N ILE A 232 -13.41 13.61 7.70
CA ILE A 232 -14.07 14.92 7.83
C ILE A 232 -15.44 14.89 7.17
N SER A 233 -16.42 15.47 7.83
CA SER A 233 -17.74 15.72 7.25
C SER A 233 -17.94 17.21 7.04
N VAL A 234 -18.84 17.58 6.14
CA VAL A 234 -19.28 18.95 5.90
C VAL A 234 -20.71 19.11 6.36
N SER A 235 -20.98 20.19 7.07
CA SER A 235 -22.35 20.52 7.51
C SER A 235 -23.13 21.20 6.40
N THR A 236 -24.45 21.18 6.51
CA THR A 236 -25.35 21.96 5.64
C THR A 236 -25.11 23.46 5.84
N PRO A 237 -24.92 24.25 4.76
CA PRO A 237 -24.77 25.68 4.88
C PRO A 237 -25.99 26.37 5.53
N SER A 238 -25.72 27.42 6.30
CA SER A 238 -26.71 28.21 7.01
C SER A 238 -26.58 29.71 6.64
N GLY A 239 -27.39 30.58 7.22
CA GLY A 239 -27.30 32.01 7.01
C GLY A 239 -27.63 32.43 5.55
N LEU A 240 -28.60 31.74 4.93
CA LEU A 240 -29.00 32.01 3.57
C LEU A 240 -29.65 33.41 3.50
N SER A 241 -29.30 34.17 2.47
CA SER A 241 -29.90 35.43 2.16
C SER A 241 -29.81 35.74 0.67
N THR A 242 -30.76 36.49 0.17
CA THR A 242 -30.77 36.94 -1.22
C THR A 242 -30.65 38.47 -1.28
N THR A 243 -29.69 38.94 -2.05
CA THR A 243 -29.38 40.37 -2.23
C THR A 243 -29.35 40.76 -3.72
N ASN A 244 -29.16 42.04 -4.02
CA ASN A 244 -29.08 42.55 -5.40
C ASN A 244 -30.18 42.02 -6.32
N ILE A 245 -31.40 41.93 -5.78
CA ILE A 245 -32.56 41.46 -6.53
C ILE A 245 -32.90 42.53 -7.58
N GLN A 246 -32.96 42.09 -8.84
CA GLN A 246 -33.31 42.90 -10.01
C GLN A 246 -34.43 42.25 -10.81
N LEU A 247 -34.67 42.75 -12.00
CA LEU A 247 -35.71 42.21 -12.92
C LEU A 247 -35.38 40.79 -13.39
N ASP A 248 -34.08 40.53 -13.62
CA ASP A 248 -33.60 39.33 -14.32
C ASP A 248 -32.52 38.58 -13.54
N ARG A 249 -32.18 39.00 -12.31
CA ARG A 249 -31.12 38.45 -11.52
C ARG A 249 -31.29 38.65 -10.03
N ALA A 250 -30.56 37.81 -9.25
CA ALA A 250 -30.40 37.93 -7.81
C ALA A 250 -29.08 37.32 -7.38
N THR A 251 -28.55 37.78 -6.23
CA THR A 251 -27.34 37.24 -5.63
C THR A 251 -27.72 36.45 -4.38
N MET A 252 -27.43 35.15 -4.41
CA MET A 252 -27.61 34.18 -3.33
C MET A 252 -26.35 34.18 -2.46
N ASN A 253 -26.50 34.24 -1.13
CA ASN A 253 -25.40 34.26 -0.16
C ASN A 253 -25.67 33.25 0.96
N TRP A 254 -24.62 32.71 1.53
CA TRP A 254 -24.68 31.79 2.65
C TRP A 254 -23.42 31.87 3.49
N SER A 255 -23.43 31.27 4.70
CA SER A 255 -22.27 31.21 5.59
C SER A 255 -21.29 30.13 5.13
N SER A 256 -19.99 30.37 5.34
CA SER A 256 -18.94 29.38 5.06
C SER A 256 -19.09 28.17 5.96
N VAL A 257 -18.77 27.00 5.39
CA VAL A 257 -18.72 25.71 6.10
C VAL A 257 -17.28 25.24 6.18
N SER A 258 -16.84 24.85 7.36
CA SER A 258 -15.51 24.28 7.57
C SER A 258 -15.32 23.02 6.73
N ASN A 259 -14.13 22.87 6.15
CA ASN A 259 -13.76 21.74 5.28
C ASN A 259 -14.56 21.63 3.98
N ALA A 260 -15.41 22.60 3.64
CA ALA A 260 -16.06 22.63 2.34
C ALA A 260 -15.01 22.95 1.25
N HIS A 261 -14.92 22.09 0.23
CA HIS A 261 -14.13 22.34 -0.96
C HIS A 261 -14.85 23.33 -1.90
N HIS A 262 -16.15 23.15 -2.04
CA HIS A 262 -17.02 24.01 -2.84
C HIS A 262 -18.48 23.88 -2.38
N TYR A 263 -19.36 24.60 -3.05
CA TYR A 263 -20.80 24.56 -2.82
C TYR A 263 -21.53 24.27 -4.12
N ASP A 264 -22.66 23.59 -4.00
CA ASP A 264 -23.63 23.44 -5.07
C ASP A 264 -24.92 24.20 -4.68
N VAL A 265 -25.48 24.92 -5.62
CA VAL A 265 -26.75 25.61 -5.48
C VAL A 265 -27.76 25.00 -6.43
N ARG A 266 -29.02 24.94 -5.98
CA ARG A 266 -30.15 24.66 -6.85
C ARG A 266 -31.20 25.73 -6.70
N ILE A 267 -31.82 26.13 -7.81
CA ILE A 267 -32.83 27.16 -7.87
C ILE A 267 -33.97 26.78 -8.82
N ARG A 268 -35.18 27.15 -8.50
CA ARG A 268 -36.35 27.02 -9.37
C ARG A 268 -37.37 28.13 -9.10
N GLU A 269 -38.31 28.29 -10.00
CA GLU A 269 -39.53 29.01 -9.69
C GLU A 269 -40.33 28.26 -8.63
N GLN A 270 -40.84 28.97 -7.64
CA GLN A 270 -41.52 28.36 -6.51
C GLN A 270 -42.70 27.50 -6.97
N ASN A 271 -42.86 26.30 -6.40
CA ASN A 271 -43.90 25.33 -6.74
C ASN A 271 -43.84 24.76 -8.17
N THR A 272 -42.75 24.96 -8.91
CA THR A 272 -42.50 24.26 -10.18
C THR A 272 -41.71 22.97 -9.98
N GLY A 273 -41.78 22.02 -10.97
CA GLY A 273 -41.27 20.68 -10.78
C GLY A 273 -39.74 20.53 -10.82
N SER A 274 -39.01 21.37 -11.55
CA SER A 274 -37.60 21.11 -11.88
C SER A 274 -36.65 22.11 -11.24
N TRP A 275 -35.59 21.59 -10.61
CA TRP A 275 -34.47 22.38 -10.10
C TRP A 275 -33.40 22.60 -11.18
N THR A 276 -32.94 23.83 -11.31
CA THR A 276 -31.72 24.16 -12.04
C THR A 276 -30.53 24.06 -11.09
N LEU A 277 -29.54 23.27 -11.44
CA LEU A 277 -28.31 23.08 -10.66
C LEU A 277 -27.22 24.05 -11.11
N ILE A 278 -26.47 24.58 -10.14
CA ILE A 278 -25.27 25.40 -10.32
C ILE A 278 -24.19 24.75 -9.43
N LEU A 279 -23.25 24.10 -10.04
CA LEU A 279 -22.27 23.24 -9.34
C LEU A 279 -20.91 23.92 -9.20
N ASN A 280 -20.10 23.41 -8.27
CA ASN A 280 -18.69 23.77 -8.09
C ASN A 280 -18.46 25.27 -7.81
N ILE A 281 -19.21 25.85 -6.89
CA ILE A 281 -19.07 27.26 -6.51
C ILE A 281 -18.02 27.37 -5.40
N PRO A 282 -16.84 27.99 -5.62
CA PRO A 282 -15.77 28.07 -4.63
C PRO A 282 -15.98 29.14 -3.55
N SER A 283 -16.97 30.01 -3.72
CA SER A 283 -17.29 31.13 -2.83
C SER A 283 -18.61 30.91 -2.11
N THR A 284 -18.90 31.72 -1.12
CA THR A 284 -20.15 31.71 -0.36
C THR A 284 -21.24 32.62 -0.96
N THR A 285 -21.10 32.98 -2.22
CA THR A 285 -22.02 33.81 -2.95
C THR A 285 -22.13 33.41 -4.41
N ARG A 286 -23.33 33.57 -5.00
CA ARG A 286 -23.57 33.32 -6.42
C ARG A 286 -24.65 34.21 -6.97
N THR A 287 -24.34 34.94 -8.03
CA THR A 287 -25.35 35.67 -8.80
C THR A 287 -25.93 34.76 -9.89
N LYS A 288 -27.26 34.65 -9.92
CA LYS A 288 -28.00 33.97 -10.98
C LYS A 288 -28.67 35.06 -11.86
N THR A 289 -28.43 34.96 -13.15
CA THR A 289 -29.02 35.82 -14.20
C THR A 289 -30.03 35.04 -15.04
N GLY A 290 -30.81 35.72 -15.88
CA GLY A 290 -31.79 35.11 -16.75
C GLY A 290 -33.03 34.62 -16.00
N LEU A 291 -33.37 35.30 -14.92
CA LEU A 291 -34.63 35.10 -14.18
C LEU A 291 -35.77 35.86 -14.85
N SER A 292 -36.99 35.37 -14.71
CA SER A 292 -38.21 36.07 -15.12
C SER A 292 -38.55 37.16 -14.13
N SER A 293 -38.96 38.32 -14.61
CA SER A 293 -39.37 39.44 -13.74
C SER A 293 -40.70 39.17 -13.03
N GLY A 294 -40.86 39.69 -11.82
CA GLY A 294 -42.06 39.53 -11.00
C GLY A 294 -42.36 38.11 -10.57
N THR A 295 -41.35 37.25 -10.61
CA THR A 295 -41.49 35.81 -10.38
C THR A 295 -40.89 35.42 -9.02
N VAL A 296 -41.59 34.54 -8.30
CA VAL A 296 -41.12 34.00 -7.02
C VAL A 296 -40.21 32.83 -7.29
N TYR A 297 -39.00 32.89 -6.75
CA TYR A 297 -37.98 31.81 -6.82
C TYR A 297 -37.70 31.28 -5.42
N GLU A 298 -37.36 29.97 -5.38
CA GLU A 298 -36.79 29.34 -4.21
C GLU A 298 -35.45 28.72 -4.59
N TRP A 299 -34.51 28.76 -3.65
CA TRP A 299 -33.18 28.16 -3.84
C TRP A 299 -32.66 27.49 -2.58
N GLN A 300 -31.75 26.55 -2.77
CA GLN A 300 -31.10 25.81 -1.72
C GLN A 300 -29.61 25.67 -2.05
N VAL A 301 -28.81 25.45 -1.02
CA VAL A 301 -27.35 25.21 -1.15
C VAL A 301 -26.93 24.01 -0.33
N ARG A 302 -25.94 23.30 -0.81
CA ARG A 302 -25.21 22.26 -0.06
C ARG A 302 -23.72 22.49 -0.16
N SER A 303 -22.96 22.00 0.81
CA SER A 303 -21.50 21.97 0.79
C SER A 303 -21.00 20.64 0.26
N ALA A 304 -19.89 20.64 -0.45
CA ALA A 304 -19.18 19.47 -0.91
C ALA A 304 -17.80 19.42 -0.25
N CYS A 305 -17.44 18.27 0.32
CA CYS A 305 -16.13 18.02 0.89
C CYS A 305 -15.11 17.65 -0.19
N SER A 306 -15.51 16.84 -1.17
CA SER A 306 -14.65 16.36 -2.26
C SER A 306 -14.81 17.21 -3.52
N SER A 307 -13.77 17.26 -4.35
CA SER A 307 -13.78 18.04 -5.60
C SER A 307 -14.79 17.53 -6.65
N ASP A 308 -15.17 16.27 -6.57
CA ASP A 308 -16.11 15.58 -7.46
C ASP A 308 -17.54 15.51 -6.93
N SER A 309 -17.82 16.16 -5.79
CA SER A 309 -19.11 16.11 -5.09
C SER A 309 -19.57 14.69 -4.69
N SER A 310 -18.65 13.72 -4.56
CA SER A 310 -18.97 12.37 -4.09
C SER A 310 -19.32 12.33 -2.60
N SER A 311 -18.89 13.34 -1.84
CA SER A 311 -19.22 13.54 -0.42
C SER A 311 -19.78 14.96 -0.21
N VAL A 312 -21.06 15.05 0.07
CA VAL A 312 -21.81 16.31 0.19
C VAL A 312 -22.72 16.32 1.42
N SER A 313 -23.03 17.51 1.90
CA SER A 313 -24.07 17.68 2.93
C SER A 313 -25.48 17.48 2.35
N ALA A 314 -26.47 17.41 3.23
CA ALA A 314 -27.85 17.62 2.83
C ALA A 314 -28.05 19.03 2.21
N TRP A 315 -29.10 19.22 1.42
CA TRP A 315 -29.52 20.52 0.97
C TRP A 315 -30.04 21.35 2.15
N SER A 316 -29.79 22.65 2.14
CA SER A 316 -30.37 23.60 3.10
C SER A 316 -31.90 23.63 3.04
N SER A 317 -32.54 24.29 4.01
CA SER A 317 -33.88 24.79 3.84
C SER A 317 -33.95 25.74 2.63
N SER A 318 -35.13 25.87 2.00
CA SER A 318 -35.31 26.82 0.90
C SER A 318 -35.31 28.27 1.41
N GLU A 319 -34.58 29.11 0.70
CA GLU A 319 -34.70 30.58 0.78
C GLU A 319 -35.50 31.05 -0.41
N VAL A 320 -36.42 31.99 -0.18
CA VAL A 320 -37.42 32.48 -1.16
C VAL A 320 -37.18 33.94 -1.43
N PHE A 321 -37.26 34.35 -2.69
CA PHE A 321 -37.23 35.77 -3.09
C PHE A 321 -38.13 36.00 -4.31
N THR A 322 -38.50 37.26 -4.55
CA THR A 322 -39.25 37.65 -5.72
C THR A 322 -38.43 38.66 -6.54
N THR A 323 -38.27 38.44 -7.83
CA THR A 323 -37.64 39.40 -8.75
C THR A 323 -38.50 40.67 -8.90
N LEU A 324 -37.84 41.76 -9.21
CA LEU A 324 -38.55 43.03 -9.40
C LEU A 324 -39.49 42.95 -10.61
N ILE A 325 -40.58 43.73 -10.54
CA ILE A 325 -41.48 43.93 -11.66
C ILE A 325 -40.97 45.11 -12.50
N PRO A 326 -41.07 45.06 -13.85
CA PRO A 326 -40.69 46.19 -14.69
C PRO A 326 -41.49 47.45 -14.34
N CYS A 327 -40.77 48.55 -14.11
CA CYS A 327 -41.40 49.85 -13.87
C CYS A 327 -41.84 50.44 -15.20
N VAL A 328 -43.07 50.10 -15.63
CA VAL A 328 -43.60 50.52 -16.90
C VAL A 328 -44.43 51.78 -16.72
N LYS A 329 -44.50 52.62 -17.76
CA LYS A 329 -45.35 53.83 -17.76
C LYS A 329 -46.83 53.45 -17.82
N PRO A 330 -47.74 54.26 -17.16
CA PRO A 330 -49.15 54.03 -17.30
C PRO A 330 -49.62 54.12 -18.78
N GLN A 331 -50.66 53.35 -19.09
CA GLN A 331 -51.30 53.38 -20.42
C GLN A 331 -52.64 54.07 -20.36
N ASN A 332 -53.19 54.41 -21.55
CA ASN A 332 -54.53 54.98 -21.76
C ASN A 332 -54.81 56.20 -20.87
N PRO A 333 -53.91 57.23 -20.80
CA PRO A 333 -54.23 58.47 -20.08
C PRO A 333 -55.41 59.13 -20.70
N ASN A 334 -56.40 59.51 -19.89
CA ASN A 334 -57.57 60.22 -20.32
C ASN A 334 -58.04 61.25 -19.24
N THR A 335 -58.83 62.26 -19.66
CA THR A 335 -59.34 63.33 -18.78
C THR A 335 -60.83 63.22 -18.77
N THR A 336 -61.43 63.26 -17.57
CA THR A 336 -62.91 63.29 -17.36
C THR A 336 -63.29 64.41 -16.39
N ASN A 337 -64.53 64.61 -16.15
CA ASN A 337 -65.10 65.61 -15.20
C ASN A 337 -64.46 66.99 -15.34
N ILE A 338 -64.34 67.46 -16.57
CA ILE A 338 -63.80 68.80 -16.87
C ILE A 338 -64.84 69.85 -16.52
N THR A 339 -64.44 70.77 -15.65
CA THR A 339 -65.25 71.91 -15.23
C THR A 339 -64.54 73.23 -15.54
N LEU A 340 -65.02 74.36 -15.00
CA LEU A 340 -64.35 75.66 -15.17
C LEU A 340 -63.04 75.79 -14.44
N SER A 341 -62.79 74.94 -13.38
CA SER A 341 -61.56 74.99 -12.53
C SER A 341 -61.00 73.64 -12.12
N GLU A 342 -61.55 72.55 -12.62
CA GLU A 342 -61.14 71.20 -12.25
C GLU A 342 -61.12 70.22 -13.44
N ALA A 343 -60.35 69.22 -13.35
CA ALA A 343 -60.30 68.04 -14.25
C ALA A 343 -59.85 66.80 -13.53
N THR A 344 -60.48 65.65 -13.83
CA THR A 344 -60.05 64.36 -13.33
C THR A 344 -59.16 63.67 -14.38
N LEU A 345 -57.91 63.39 -14.01
CA LEU A 345 -56.92 62.67 -14.83
C LEU A 345 -56.97 61.22 -14.48
N ASN A 346 -57.06 60.33 -15.47
CA ASN A 346 -57.16 58.88 -15.27
C ASN A 346 -56.16 58.16 -16.16
N TRP A 347 -55.79 56.99 -15.74
CA TRP A 347 -54.89 56.08 -16.48
C TRP A 347 -55.11 54.64 -16.03
N ASP A 348 -54.55 53.65 -16.80
CA ASP A 348 -54.64 52.27 -16.41
C ASP A 348 -53.73 51.95 -15.19
N VAL A 349 -54.20 51.04 -14.34
CA VAL A 349 -53.40 50.52 -13.20
C VAL A 349 -52.16 49.81 -13.72
N VAL A 350 -51.03 50.17 -13.17
CA VAL A 350 -49.77 49.44 -13.42
C VAL A 350 -49.52 48.43 -12.31
N ALA A 351 -49.37 47.17 -12.67
CA ALA A 351 -49.06 46.10 -11.70
C ALA A 351 -47.75 46.40 -10.97
N GLY A 352 -47.78 46.31 -9.64
CA GLY A 352 -46.60 46.59 -8.80
C GLY A 352 -46.26 48.05 -8.62
N ALA A 353 -47.19 49.01 -9.09
CA ALA A 353 -47.02 50.41 -8.80
C ALA A 353 -47.18 50.67 -7.31
N TRP A 354 -46.23 51.40 -6.71
CA TRP A 354 -46.30 51.90 -5.36
C TRP A 354 -47.13 53.21 -5.35
N GLY A 355 -47.11 53.96 -6.46
CA GLY A 355 -47.86 55.15 -6.68
C GLY A 355 -47.60 55.74 -8.06
N TYR A 356 -48.13 56.97 -8.26
CA TYR A 356 -47.96 57.67 -9.50
C TYR A 356 -47.57 59.13 -9.22
N ARG A 357 -46.75 59.66 -10.11
CA ARG A 357 -46.42 61.10 -10.12
C ARG A 357 -46.94 61.71 -11.36
N ILE A 358 -47.68 62.79 -11.19
CA ILE A 358 -48.35 63.56 -12.25
C ILE A 358 -47.65 64.89 -12.42
N ARG A 359 -47.54 65.37 -13.63
CA ARG A 359 -47.22 66.74 -13.93
C ARG A 359 -48.23 67.35 -14.90
N TYR A 360 -48.56 68.59 -14.67
CA TYR A 360 -49.51 69.28 -15.53
C TYR A 360 -49.12 70.76 -15.64
N LYS A 361 -49.55 71.41 -16.73
CA LYS A 361 -49.38 72.83 -16.96
C LYS A 361 -50.35 73.37 -18.01
N GLU A 362 -50.49 74.67 -18.08
CA GLU A 362 -51.10 75.30 -19.25
C GLU A 362 -50.26 74.98 -20.51
N ASN A 363 -50.94 74.82 -21.65
CA ASN A 363 -50.23 74.45 -22.88
C ASN A 363 -49.23 75.52 -23.31
N SER A 364 -49.51 76.80 -23.09
CA SER A 364 -48.64 77.95 -23.32
C SER A 364 -47.61 78.20 -22.18
N GLY A 365 -47.84 77.61 -21.01
CA GLY A 365 -47.03 77.83 -19.82
C GLY A 365 -45.68 77.13 -19.89
N SER A 366 -44.62 77.70 -19.27
CA SER A 366 -43.28 77.20 -19.21
C SER A 366 -43.07 76.24 -18.02
N SER A 367 -43.76 76.42 -16.91
CA SER A 367 -43.55 75.66 -15.67
C SER A 367 -44.51 74.50 -15.47
N TRP A 368 -44.02 73.37 -14.97
CA TRP A 368 -44.88 72.26 -14.61
C TRP A 368 -45.24 72.29 -13.13
N SER A 369 -46.49 72.04 -12.84
CA SER A 369 -47.01 71.71 -11.50
C SER A 369 -46.87 70.16 -11.33
N PHE A 370 -46.65 69.68 -10.09
CA PHE A 370 -46.48 68.26 -9.79
C PHE A 370 -47.42 67.81 -8.68
N ASP A 371 -47.95 66.61 -8.82
CA ASP A 371 -48.74 65.94 -7.81
C ASP A 371 -48.44 64.47 -7.73
N THR A 372 -48.84 63.75 -6.67
CA THR A 372 -48.67 62.33 -6.46
C THR A 372 -49.95 61.71 -5.95
N THR A 373 -50.20 60.48 -6.36
CA THR A 373 -51.31 59.67 -5.86
C THR A 373 -50.92 58.17 -5.84
N ASN A 374 -51.60 57.42 -4.99
CA ASN A 374 -51.46 55.94 -4.98
C ASN A 374 -52.61 55.24 -5.74
N THR A 375 -53.53 56.00 -6.30
CA THR A 375 -54.63 55.54 -7.15
C THR A 375 -54.37 55.86 -8.61
N ASN A 376 -55.05 55.19 -9.52
CA ASN A 376 -54.97 55.42 -10.98
C ASN A 376 -55.75 56.59 -11.49
N SER A 377 -56.14 57.52 -10.60
CA SER A 377 -56.80 58.77 -10.94
C SER A 377 -56.51 59.87 -9.93
N ILE A 378 -56.63 61.13 -10.35
CA ILE A 378 -56.50 62.32 -9.49
C ILE A 378 -57.32 63.46 -10.06
N THR A 379 -57.99 64.17 -9.21
CA THR A 379 -58.68 65.46 -9.62
C THR A 379 -57.77 66.64 -9.33
N ILE A 380 -57.44 67.37 -10.35
CA ILE A 380 -56.64 68.59 -10.26
C ILE A 380 -57.63 69.76 -10.18
N THR A 381 -57.44 70.64 -9.20
CA THR A 381 -58.27 71.81 -8.95
C THR A 381 -57.51 73.11 -9.20
N GLY A 382 -58.17 74.23 -9.27
CA GLY A 382 -57.56 75.57 -9.45
C GLY A 382 -57.08 75.84 -10.88
N LEU A 383 -57.61 75.13 -11.85
CA LEU A 383 -57.29 75.34 -13.26
C LEU A 383 -57.96 76.65 -13.76
N ASN A 384 -57.34 77.33 -14.73
CA ASN A 384 -57.86 78.49 -15.37
C ASN A 384 -58.93 78.13 -16.38
N ALA A 385 -60.07 78.77 -16.32
CA ALA A 385 -61.18 78.56 -17.22
C ALA A 385 -60.81 78.91 -18.67
N ASN A 386 -61.41 78.21 -19.64
CA ASN A 386 -61.18 78.40 -21.08
C ASN A 386 -59.72 78.31 -21.51
N THR A 387 -58.89 77.47 -20.76
CA THR A 387 -57.46 77.29 -20.99
C THR A 387 -57.19 75.88 -21.37
N VAL A 388 -56.32 75.63 -22.37
CA VAL A 388 -55.87 74.32 -22.73
C VAL A 388 -54.74 73.92 -21.78
N HIS A 389 -54.90 72.78 -21.09
CA HIS A 389 -53.88 72.17 -20.21
C HIS A 389 -53.34 70.90 -20.83
N ARG A 390 -52.10 70.59 -20.56
CA ARG A 390 -51.47 69.30 -20.87
C ARG A 390 -50.88 68.66 -19.60
N TRP A 391 -50.92 67.35 -19.58
CA TRP A 391 -50.48 66.63 -18.43
C TRP A 391 -49.82 65.36 -18.84
N GLN A 392 -49.02 64.78 -17.92
CA GLN A 392 -48.30 63.51 -18.06
C GLN A 392 -48.30 62.82 -16.70
N VAL A 393 -48.21 61.45 -16.74
CA VAL A 393 -48.13 60.65 -15.55
C VAL A 393 -46.97 59.65 -15.70
N LYS A 394 -46.32 59.31 -14.62
CA LYS A 394 -45.37 58.22 -14.53
C LYS A 394 -45.61 57.34 -13.30
N THR A 395 -45.30 56.12 -13.39
CA THR A 395 -45.34 55.16 -12.28
C THR A 395 -44.21 55.40 -11.31
N ILE A 396 -44.44 55.28 -10.01
CA ILE A 396 -43.50 55.16 -8.92
C ILE A 396 -43.50 53.67 -8.54
N CYS A 397 -42.34 52.97 -8.58
CA CYS A 397 -42.26 51.53 -8.42
C CYS A 397 -41.56 51.11 -7.14
N ASP A 398 -41.16 52.06 -6.28
CA ASP A 398 -40.61 51.80 -4.96
C ASP A 398 -41.10 52.82 -3.94
N ALA A 399 -41.05 52.48 -2.66
CA ALA A 399 -41.47 53.35 -1.56
C ALA A 399 -40.61 54.62 -1.45
N ALA A 400 -39.38 54.61 -1.91
CA ALA A 400 -38.44 55.73 -1.88
C ALA A 400 -38.76 56.75 -3.05
N GLY A 401 -39.53 56.35 -4.03
CA GLY A 401 -39.80 57.15 -5.22
C GLY A 401 -38.61 57.33 -6.17
N THR A 402 -37.60 56.50 -6.02
CA THR A 402 -36.34 56.55 -6.80
C THR A 402 -36.44 55.74 -8.09
N ASN A 403 -37.16 54.63 -8.08
CA ASN A 403 -37.45 53.82 -9.25
C ASN A 403 -38.77 54.30 -9.90
N THR A 404 -38.67 54.96 -11.03
CA THR A 404 -39.85 55.52 -11.71
C THR A 404 -39.83 55.22 -13.21
N SER A 405 -41.01 55.07 -13.81
CA SER A 405 -41.12 54.92 -15.27
C SER A 405 -40.79 56.22 -16.01
N ASN A 406 -40.68 56.13 -17.32
CA ASN A 406 -40.79 57.33 -18.16
C ASN A 406 -42.19 57.98 -18.05
N TRP A 407 -42.29 59.29 -18.36
CA TRP A 407 -43.54 59.97 -18.47
C TRP A 407 -44.37 59.46 -19.66
N THR A 408 -45.70 59.45 -19.55
CA THR A 408 -46.57 59.27 -20.72
C THR A 408 -46.30 60.38 -21.74
N SER A 409 -46.68 60.15 -23.00
CA SER A 409 -46.79 61.25 -23.97
C SER A 409 -47.85 62.32 -23.46
N ALA A 410 -47.57 63.57 -23.72
CA ALA A 410 -48.49 64.66 -23.33
C ALA A 410 -49.68 64.73 -24.27
#